data_9246231338bf444b26b01f07cc22b736
#
_entry.id   9246231338bf444b26b01f07cc22b736
#
_cell.length_a   1.000
_cell.length_b   1.000
_cell.length_c   1.000
_cell.angle_alpha   90.00
_cell.angle_beta   90.00
_cell.angle_gamma   90.00
#
_symmetry.space_group_name_H-M   'P 1'
#
loop_
_entity.id
_entity.type
_entity.pdbx_description
1 polymer ?
#
loop_
_entity_poly.entity_id
_entity_poly.type
_entity_poly.pdbx_seq_one_letter_code
_entity_poly.pdbx_strand_id
1 'polypeptide(L)'
;MEMPMLKRVWSRRQTVDAFGGLNRGARIGDGEFSRMENLCADFYPALGPRPGRVQTEVHSVTALGAGEGLCYTQGKYLVLPDRKVDLGLTQEGPKKLVNMGAYVLVFPDKKYASTVDPLDFGALEACFPGETPVTLTPCSLEGADRVPSFVQPTEPREPGNKALWLDTSSSPQVLKEWSAASGLWVTVQSAYVRLSAPGIGRGFRLYDGVTVKGAGDLDGGNALWQVREDSLVISGVLGRKITVDRGLRVLRQVPDMDFVTECGNRLWGCRFGP
;
A
#
# COMPACT_ATOMS: atom_id res chain seq x y z
N MET A 1 -64.75 51.75 -13.17
CA MET A 1 -63.42 51.18 -13.29
C MET A 1 -63.12 50.45 -11.97
N GLU A 2 -63.36 49.12 -11.91
CA GLU A 2 -63.10 48.34 -10.72
C GLU A 2 -61.60 48.02 -10.67
N MET A 3 -60.99 48.37 -9.57
CA MET A 3 -59.59 48.01 -9.33
C MET A 3 -59.50 46.49 -9.08
N PRO A 4 -58.58 45.80 -9.72
CA PRO A 4 -58.44 44.38 -9.51
C PRO A 4 -58.02 44.13 -8.02
N MET A 5 -58.78 43.33 -7.30
CA MET A 5 -58.43 42.89 -5.97
C MET A 5 -57.18 42.04 -6.00
N LEU A 6 -56.09 42.51 -5.35
CA LEU A 6 -54.89 41.73 -5.14
C LEU A 6 -55.26 40.46 -4.38
N LYS A 7 -54.92 39.31 -4.93
CA LYS A 7 -55.06 38.05 -4.24
C LYS A 7 -54.33 38.09 -2.92
N ARG A 8 -55.02 37.75 -1.83
CA ARG A 8 -54.39 37.60 -0.50
C ARG A 8 -53.25 36.62 -0.60
N VAL A 9 -52.01 37.05 -0.34
CA VAL A 9 -50.88 36.17 -0.20
C VAL A 9 -51.09 35.34 1.07
N TRP A 10 -51.22 34.05 0.91
CA TRP A 10 -51.25 33.14 2.05
C TRP A 10 -49.85 33.10 2.70
N SER A 11 -49.73 33.67 3.89
CA SER A 11 -48.51 33.51 4.68
C SER A 11 -48.64 32.26 5.53
N ARG A 12 -47.73 31.34 5.37
CA ARG A 12 -47.56 30.18 6.25
C ARG A 12 -46.52 30.54 7.33
N ARG A 13 -46.90 30.53 8.56
CA ARG A 13 -45.99 30.68 9.67
C ARG A 13 -45.51 29.29 10.09
N GLN A 14 -44.23 29.09 10.10
CA GLN A 14 -43.58 27.87 10.58
C GLN A 14 -42.67 28.26 11.77
N THR A 15 -42.77 27.53 12.85
CA THR A 15 -41.90 27.69 14.01
C THR A 15 -40.88 26.58 13.99
N VAL A 16 -39.60 26.92 14.08
CA VAL A 16 -38.49 25.98 14.20
C VAL A 16 -37.87 26.26 15.58
N ASP A 17 -37.93 25.28 16.46
CA ASP A 17 -37.46 25.34 17.83
C ASP A 17 -36.22 24.47 18.10
N ALA A 18 -35.81 23.68 17.12
CA ALA A 18 -34.60 22.90 17.19
C ALA A 18 -33.77 23.08 15.92
N PHE A 19 -32.49 23.40 16.08
CA PHE A 19 -31.57 23.66 14.97
C PHE A 19 -30.52 22.55 14.88
N GLY A 20 -30.59 21.77 13.82
CA GLY A 20 -29.71 20.60 13.57
C GLY A 20 -28.32 20.96 13.03
N GLY A 21 -28.06 22.24 12.70
CA GLY A 21 -26.78 22.69 12.18
C GLY A 21 -26.62 22.52 10.66
N LEU A 22 -25.40 22.28 10.18
CA LEU A 22 -25.08 22.20 8.76
C LEU A 22 -25.35 20.79 8.22
N ASN A 23 -26.23 20.71 7.22
CA ASN A 23 -26.48 19.49 6.45
C ASN A 23 -26.20 19.75 4.95
N ARG A 24 -25.25 19.03 4.38
CA ARG A 24 -24.90 19.09 2.93
C ARG A 24 -25.47 17.91 2.14
N GLY A 25 -26.34 17.13 2.72
CA GLY A 25 -27.03 16.03 2.06
C GLY A 25 -28.05 16.51 1.03
N ALA A 26 -28.58 15.58 0.25
CA ALA A 26 -29.62 15.86 -0.75
C ALA A 26 -30.98 16.21 -0.13
N ARG A 27 -31.19 15.90 1.15
CA ARG A 27 -32.40 16.23 1.90
C ARG A 27 -32.00 17.00 3.15
N ILE A 28 -32.53 18.21 3.28
CA ILE A 28 -32.29 19.11 4.40
C ILE A 28 -33.60 19.24 5.15
N GLY A 29 -33.60 18.98 6.46
CA GLY A 29 -34.76 19.09 7.32
C GLY A 29 -35.04 20.55 7.73
N ASP A 30 -36.27 20.79 8.23
CA ASP A 30 -36.60 22.07 8.85
C ASP A 30 -35.71 22.27 10.07
N GLY A 31 -34.99 23.37 10.13
CA GLY A 31 -34.00 23.63 11.21
C GLY A 31 -32.56 23.24 10.87
N GLU A 32 -32.33 22.67 9.71
CA GLU A 32 -30.97 22.44 9.17
C GLU A 32 -30.62 23.47 8.09
N PHE A 33 -29.34 23.71 7.90
CA PHE A 33 -28.83 24.71 6.95
C PHE A 33 -27.91 24.07 5.90
N SER A 34 -28.14 24.38 4.63
CA SER A 34 -27.22 24.00 3.53
C SER A 34 -25.90 24.79 3.56
N ARG A 35 -25.93 25.98 4.15
CA ARG A 35 -24.77 26.84 4.37
C ARG A 35 -24.86 27.49 5.74
N MET A 36 -23.78 27.42 6.49
CA MET A 36 -23.69 28.00 7.82
C MET A 36 -22.28 28.60 7.99
N GLU A 37 -22.19 29.84 8.45
CA GLU A 37 -20.94 30.55 8.67
C GLU A 37 -20.91 31.12 10.10
N ASN A 38 -19.81 30.86 10.82
CA ASN A 38 -19.56 31.34 12.19
C ASN A 38 -20.62 30.95 13.24
N LEU A 39 -21.41 29.93 12.95
CA LEU A 39 -22.36 29.33 13.88
C LEU A 39 -21.96 27.86 14.11
N CYS A 40 -22.34 27.34 15.28
CA CYS A 40 -22.21 25.92 15.61
C CYS A 40 -23.46 25.42 16.30
N ALA A 41 -23.70 24.11 16.22
CA ALA A 41 -24.83 23.43 16.87
C ALA A 41 -24.40 22.74 18.18
N ASP A 42 -23.28 23.14 18.78
CA ASP A 42 -22.73 22.55 20.02
C ASP A 42 -23.67 22.70 21.21
N PHE A 43 -24.58 23.65 21.12
CA PHE A 43 -25.58 23.94 22.14
C PHE A 43 -26.98 23.44 21.75
N TYR A 44 -27.06 22.38 20.99
CA TYR A 44 -28.34 21.79 20.55
C TYR A 44 -29.36 21.77 21.72
N PRO A 45 -30.62 22.19 21.51
CA PRO A 45 -31.27 22.54 20.23
C PRO A 45 -31.06 23.98 19.73
N ALA A 46 -30.29 24.79 20.41
CA ALA A 46 -30.02 26.17 20.02
C ALA A 46 -28.76 26.23 19.11
N LEU A 47 -28.71 27.24 18.23
CA LEU A 47 -27.50 27.65 17.55
C LEU A 47 -26.76 28.69 18.35
N GLY A 48 -25.46 28.49 18.52
CA GLY A 48 -24.59 29.48 19.14
C GLY A 48 -23.55 30.04 18.13
N PRO A 49 -22.93 31.18 18.46
CA PRO A 49 -21.79 31.65 17.71
C PRO A 49 -20.64 30.68 17.89
N ARG A 50 -19.91 30.41 16.80
CA ARG A 50 -18.70 29.59 16.85
C ARG A 50 -17.70 30.26 17.80
N PRO A 51 -17.06 29.52 18.70
CA PRO A 51 -15.99 30.04 19.54
C PRO A 51 -14.86 30.65 18.71
N GLY A 52 -14.21 31.67 19.22
CA GLY A 52 -13.03 32.28 18.62
C GLY A 52 -11.93 31.24 18.39
N ARG A 53 -11.18 31.39 17.31
CA ARG A 53 -9.98 30.56 17.09
C ARG A 53 -8.86 31.08 17.98
N VAL A 54 -8.27 30.19 18.75
CA VAL A 54 -7.08 30.48 19.52
C VAL A 54 -5.89 29.84 18.80
N GLN A 55 -4.84 30.62 18.61
CA GLN A 55 -3.58 30.08 18.10
C GLN A 55 -2.86 29.40 19.28
N THR A 56 -2.71 28.06 19.22
CA THR A 56 -2.04 27.31 20.27
C THR A 56 -0.53 27.29 20.08
N GLU A 57 -0.06 27.21 18.83
CA GLU A 57 1.35 27.17 18.48
C GLU A 57 1.58 27.74 17.08
N VAL A 58 2.82 28.19 16.81
CA VAL A 58 3.25 28.71 15.51
C VAL A 58 4.16 27.67 14.85
N HIS A 59 3.63 26.92 13.89
CA HIS A 59 4.42 25.97 13.11
C HIS A 59 4.22 26.18 11.61
N SER A 60 5.29 25.95 10.85
CA SER A 60 5.18 25.81 9.40
C SER A 60 4.71 24.39 9.10
N VAL A 61 3.40 24.25 8.86
CA VAL A 61 2.74 22.95 8.64
C VAL A 61 2.41 22.81 7.16
N THR A 62 2.85 21.71 6.54
CA THR A 62 2.55 21.41 5.12
C THR A 62 1.41 20.41 4.94
N ALA A 63 1.07 19.67 5.98
CA ALA A 63 -0.13 18.82 6.04
C ALA A 63 -0.65 18.71 7.45
N LEU A 64 -1.96 18.53 7.56
CA LEU A 64 -2.68 18.31 8.79
C LEU A 64 -3.62 17.12 8.62
N GLY A 65 -3.67 16.25 9.61
CA GLY A 65 -4.55 15.08 9.64
C GLY A 65 -5.07 14.83 11.05
N ALA A 66 -6.15 14.10 11.12
CA ALA A 66 -6.73 13.62 12.37
C ALA A 66 -6.87 12.10 12.28
N GLY A 67 -6.31 11.39 13.25
CA GLY A 67 -6.48 9.97 13.49
C GLY A 67 -6.94 9.76 14.93
N GLU A 68 -6.21 9.02 15.73
CA GLU A 68 -6.39 8.93 17.19
C GLU A 68 -6.03 10.25 17.90
N GLY A 69 -5.54 11.23 17.16
CA GLY A 69 -5.20 12.58 17.60
C GLY A 69 -4.73 13.43 16.43
N LEU A 70 -4.29 14.65 16.73
CA LEU A 70 -3.78 15.58 15.73
C LEU A 70 -2.42 15.13 15.24
N CYS A 71 -2.30 14.91 13.92
CA CYS A 71 -1.05 14.62 13.24
C CYS A 71 -0.74 15.73 12.23
N TYR A 72 0.53 16.12 12.10
CA TYR A 72 0.93 17.12 11.11
C TYR A 72 2.38 16.94 10.66
N THR A 73 2.71 17.53 9.53
CA THR A 73 4.09 17.56 9.03
C THR A 73 4.75 18.89 9.31
N GLN A 74 5.98 18.86 9.80
CA GLN A 74 6.80 20.02 10.10
C GLN A 74 8.22 19.83 9.58
N GLY A 75 8.58 20.51 8.50
CA GLY A 75 9.85 20.28 7.81
C GLY A 75 9.97 18.81 7.39
N LYS A 76 11.06 18.17 7.78
CA LYS A 76 11.32 16.74 7.48
C LYS A 76 10.60 15.75 8.41
N TYR A 77 9.83 16.23 9.38
CA TYR A 77 9.24 15.42 10.43
C TYR A 77 7.74 15.21 10.23
N LEU A 78 7.28 14.05 10.64
CA LEU A 78 5.89 13.78 10.98
C LEU A 78 5.73 13.90 12.50
N VAL A 79 4.82 14.75 12.94
CA VAL A 79 4.45 14.91 14.35
C VAL A 79 3.17 14.13 14.61
N LEU A 80 3.25 13.16 15.48
CA LEU A 80 2.15 12.36 16.02
C LEU A 80 1.76 12.93 17.38
N PRO A 81 0.61 12.55 17.96
CA PRO A 81 0.16 13.08 19.25
C PRO A 81 1.16 12.88 20.39
N ASP A 82 1.92 11.82 20.36
CA ASP A 82 2.84 11.38 21.41
C ASP A 82 4.32 11.59 21.08
N ARG A 83 4.67 11.78 19.80
CA ARG A 83 6.07 11.84 19.35
C ARG A 83 6.28 12.54 18.01
N LYS A 84 7.54 12.86 17.74
CA LYS A 84 8.00 13.42 16.48
C LYS A 84 8.95 12.43 15.80
N VAL A 85 8.63 12.08 14.56
CA VAL A 85 9.35 11.06 13.75
C VAL A 85 10.08 11.74 12.61
N ASP A 86 11.39 11.53 12.48
CA ASP A 86 12.18 12.00 11.33
C ASP A 86 11.98 11.05 10.16
N LEU A 87 11.14 11.43 9.22
CA LEU A 87 10.88 10.68 8.00
C LEU A 87 11.72 11.15 6.80
N GLY A 88 12.53 12.19 6.98
CA GLY A 88 13.25 12.82 5.88
C GLY A 88 12.30 13.34 4.80
N LEU A 89 11.17 13.96 5.20
CA LEU A 89 10.21 14.50 4.26
C LEU A 89 10.81 15.64 3.45
N THR A 90 10.37 15.78 2.21
CA THR A 90 10.70 16.96 1.40
C THR A 90 10.08 18.19 2.04
N GLN A 91 10.78 19.33 2.00
CA GLN A 91 10.27 20.56 2.63
C GLN A 91 9.30 21.33 1.72
N GLU A 92 9.25 20.98 0.44
CA GLU A 92 8.48 21.70 -0.58
C GLU A 92 7.11 21.06 -0.84
N GLY A 93 6.15 21.90 -1.12
CA GLY A 93 4.82 21.55 -1.58
C GLY A 93 3.84 21.07 -0.51
N PRO A 94 2.55 21.05 -0.87
CA PRO A 94 1.51 20.52 -0.01
C PRO A 94 1.65 19.01 0.15
N LYS A 95 1.43 18.52 1.36
CA LYS A 95 1.43 17.10 1.66
C LYS A 95 0.04 16.64 2.08
N LYS A 96 -0.20 15.35 1.94
CA LYS A 96 -1.42 14.71 2.40
C LYS A 96 -1.09 13.59 3.38
N LEU A 97 -1.77 13.61 4.51
CA LEU A 97 -1.75 12.54 5.49
C LEU A 97 -2.94 11.61 5.25
N VAL A 98 -2.67 10.32 5.24
CA VAL A 98 -3.70 9.28 5.12
C VAL A 98 -3.52 8.30 6.27
N ASN A 99 -4.56 8.15 7.09
CA ASN A 99 -4.56 7.15 8.15
C ASN A 99 -5.01 5.81 7.58
N MET A 100 -4.26 4.76 7.85
CA MET A 100 -4.55 3.40 7.40
C MET A 100 -4.26 2.44 8.56
N GLY A 101 -5.30 2.06 9.29
CA GLY A 101 -5.14 1.27 10.51
C GLY A 101 -4.20 1.96 11.49
N ALA A 102 -3.16 1.25 11.93
CA ALA A 102 -2.13 1.76 12.84
C ALA A 102 -1.05 2.60 12.16
N TYR A 103 -1.24 3.04 10.92
CA TYR A 103 -0.23 3.77 10.16
C TYR A 103 -0.73 5.13 9.70
N VAL A 104 0.16 6.13 9.77
CA VAL A 104 0.00 7.41 9.10
C VAL A 104 0.93 7.45 7.90
N LEU A 105 0.36 7.60 6.72
CA LEU A 105 1.06 7.66 5.45
C LEU A 105 1.17 9.10 4.99
N VAL A 106 2.33 9.46 4.42
CA VAL A 106 2.63 10.82 3.95
C VAL A 106 2.87 10.81 2.45
N PHE A 107 2.03 11.52 1.71
CA PHE A 107 2.16 11.72 0.26
C PHE A 107 2.46 13.18 -0.07
N PRO A 108 3.21 13.46 -1.13
CA PRO A 108 3.76 12.54 -2.14
C PRO A 108 5.06 11.84 -1.73
N ASP A 109 5.61 12.08 -0.54
CA ASP A 109 6.90 11.53 -0.08
C ASP A 109 6.91 9.99 0.04
N LYS A 110 5.74 9.34 0.01
CA LYS A 110 5.58 7.88 0.11
C LYS A 110 6.29 7.31 1.34
N LYS A 111 6.08 7.97 2.48
CA LYS A 111 6.61 7.58 3.78
C LYS A 111 5.48 7.15 4.70
N TYR A 112 5.83 6.43 5.76
CA TYR A 112 4.89 6.00 6.76
C TYR A 112 5.50 6.02 8.16
N ALA A 113 4.65 6.12 9.17
CA ALA A 113 4.98 5.83 10.56
C ALA A 113 3.82 5.10 11.22
N SER A 114 4.14 4.13 12.06
CA SER A 114 3.16 3.45 12.91
C SER A 114 2.73 4.39 14.05
N THR A 115 1.46 4.36 14.43
CA THR A 115 0.96 5.05 15.63
C THR A 115 1.15 4.21 16.89
N VAL A 116 1.41 2.91 16.74
CA VAL A 116 1.54 1.95 17.85
C VAL A 116 3.01 1.63 18.13
N ASP A 117 3.79 1.31 17.11
CA ASP A 117 5.21 0.95 17.26
C ASP A 117 6.12 2.13 16.91
N PRO A 118 6.85 2.72 17.87
CA PRO A 118 7.75 3.84 17.63
C PRO A 118 8.92 3.53 16.68
N LEU A 119 9.27 2.26 16.51
CA LEU A 119 10.38 1.83 15.68
C LEU A 119 9.95 1.46 14.24
N ASP A 120 8.63 1.34 14.01
CA ASP A 120 8.11 0.99 12.69
C ASP A 120 7.74 2.25 11.89
N PHE A 121 8.70 2.79 11.17
CA PHE A 121 8.55 3.90 10.23
C PHE A 121 9.52 3.76 9.08
N GLY A 122 9.25 4.43 7.95
CA GLY A 122 10.15 4.38 6.81
C GLY A 122 9.51 4.77 5.48
N ALA A 123 10.01 4.17 4.40
CA ALA A 123 9.51 4.37 3.05
C ALA A 123 8.49 3.28 2.65
N LEU A 124 7.45 3.68 1.94
CA LEU A 124 6.51 2.76 1.30
C LEU A 124 7.15 2.03 0.11
N GLU A 125 8.18 2.60 -0.48
CA GLU A 125 8.92 2.02 -1.58
C GLU A 125 10.21 1.36 -1.11
N ALA A 126 10.64 0.33 -1.80
CA ALA A 126 11.93 -0.32 -1.62
C ALA A 126 12.52 -0.70 -2.98
N CYS A 127 13.82 -0.62 -3.11
CA CYS A 127 14.52 -0.92 -4.34
C CYS A 127 15.85 -1.61 -4.05
N PHE A 128 16.04 -2.78 -4.66
CA PHE A 128 17.36 -3.34 -4.86
C PHE A 128 17.84 -2.95 -6.27
N PRO A 129 18.89 -2.14 -6.41
CA PRO A 129 19.24 -1.47 -7.68
C PRO A 129 19.87 -2.38 -8.73
N GLY A 130 20.35 -3.57 -8.35
CA GLY A 130 20.95 -4.52 -9.29
C GLY A 130 22.39 -4.18 -9.68
N GLU A 131 23.14 -3.51 -8.83
CA GLU A 131 24.55 -3.17 -9.05
C GLU A 131 25.50 -4.32 -8.72
N THR A 132 25.05 -5.22 -7.83
CA THR A 132 25.79 -6.38 -7.37
C THR A 132 25.27 -7.66 -8.02
N PRO A 133 26.12 -8.70 -8.19
CA PRO A 133 25.67 -9.98 -8.70
C PRO A 133 24.58 -10.60 -7.82
N VAL A 134 23.57 -11.16 -8.46
CA VAL A 134 22.47 -11.88 -7.80
C VAL A 134 22.49 -13.34 -8.25
N THR A 135 22.55 -14.24 -7.30
CA THR A 135 22.44 -15.67 -7.56
C THR A 135 21.00 -16.12 -7.39
N LEU A 136 20.45 -16.73 -8.43
CA LEU A 136 19.13 -17.33 -8.46
C LEU A 136 19.28 -18.83 -8.28
N THR A 137 18.58 -19.38 -7.28
CA THR A 137 18.65 -20.82 -6.95
C THR A 137 17.25 -21.38 -6.79
N PRO A 138 16.87 -22.46 -7.52
CA PRO A 138 15.63 -23.19 -7.23
C PRO A 138 15.60 -23.64 -5.78
N CYS A 139 14.50 -23.42 -5.09
CA CYS A 139 14.41 -23.70 -3.65
C CYS A 139 13.01 -24.17 -3.22
N SER A 140 12.90 -24.59 -1.97
CA SER A 140 11.62 -24.77 -1.28
C SER A 140 11.07 -23.41 -0.80
N LEU A 141 9.85 -23.39 -0.27
CA LEU A 141 9.25 -22.21 0.36
C LEU A 141 10.13 -21.67 1.51
N GLU A 142 10.78 -22.55 2.26
CA GLU A 142 11.68 -22.21 3.37
C GLU A 142 13.07 -21.73 2.89
N GLY A 143 13.28 -21.72 1.58
CA GLY A 143 14.52 -21.27 0.96
C GLY A 143 15.64 -22.32 0.93
N ALA A 144 15.36 -23.60 1.20
CA ALA A 144 16.34 -24.67 1.02
C ALA A 144 16.51 -25.02 -0.45
N ASP A 145 17.75 -25.28 -0.88
CA ASP A 145 18.06 -25.61 -2.28
C ASP A 145 17.25 -26.81 -2.77
N ARG A 146 16.63 -26.66 -3.95
CA ARG A 146 15.80 -27.69 -4.59
C ARG A 146 16.01 -27.67 -6.09
N VAL A 147 17.25 -27.92 -6.49
CA VAL A 147 17.66 -27.86 -7.90
C VAL A 147 17.18 -29.11 -8.63
N PRO A 148 16.53 -28.98 -9.82
CA PRO A 148 16.15 -30.13 -10.62
C PRO A 148 17.36 -31.00 -11.01
N SER A 149 17.21 -32.33 -10.89
CA SER A 149 18.19 -33.29 -11.29
C SER A 149 18.19 -33.48 -12.83
N PHE A 150 17.02 -33.25 -13.44
CA PHE A 150 16.80 -33.38 -14.87
C PHE A 150 16.14 -32.14 -15.44
N VAL A 151 16.64 -31.67 -16.59
CA VAL A 151 16.07 -30.55 -17.36
C VAL A 151 16.03 -31.00 -18.82
N GLN A 152 14.91 -31.56 -19.24
CA GLN A 152 14.75 -32.12 -20.56
C GLN A 152 13.28 -32.30 -20.96
N PRO A 153 12.95 -32.40 -22.27
CA PRO A 153 11.58 -32.54 -22.74
C PRO A 153 11.03 -33.97 -22.64
N THR A 154 11.88 -34.95 -22.37
CA THR A 154 11.50 -36.38 -22.32
C THR A 154 11.60 -36.89 -20.90
N GLU A 155 10.72 -37.79 -20.54
CA GLU A 155 10.69 -38.40 -19.21
C GLU A 155 12.02 -39.10 -18.88
N PRO A 156 12.66 -38.74 -17.72
CA PRO A 156 13.90 -39.39 -17.28
C PRO A 156 13.70 -40.88 -16.94
N ARG A 157 14.67 -41.68 -17.28
CA ARG A 157 14.70 -43.11 -16.91
C ARG A 157 15.40 -43.28 -15.55
N GLU A 158 14.92 -44.25 -14.75
CA GLU A 158 15.53 -44.63 -13.47
C GLU A 158 15.77 -43.46 -12.48
N PRO A 159 14.75 -42.64 -12.18
CA PRO A 159 14.92 -41.54 -11.24
C PRO A 159 15.09 -42.06 -9.80
N GLY A 160 15.96 -41.41 -9.04
CA GLY A 160 16.00 -41.61 -7.59
C GLY A 160 14.74 -41.10 -6.90
N ASN A 161 14.46 -41.60 -5.69
CA ASN A 161 13.31 -41.11 -4.93
C ASN A 161 13.42 -39.60 -4.66
N LYS A 162 12.32 -38.86 -4.89
CA LYS A 162 12.26 -37.40 -4.79
C LYS A 162 13.16 -36.65 -5.81
N ALA A 163 13.61 -37.30 -6.85
CA ALA A 163 14.30 -36.64 -7.96
C ALA A 163 13.37 -35.60 -8.58
N LEU A 164 13.94 -34.47 -8.96
CA LEU A 164 13.20 -33.36 -9.58
C LEU A 164 13.51 -33.32 -11.07
N TRP A 165 12.47 -33.22 -11.87
CA TRP A 165 12.54 -33.07 -13.32
C TRP A 165 11.79 -31.82 -13.77
N LEU A 166 12.52 -30.94 -14.44
CA LEU A 166 11.91 -29.81 -15.16
C LEU A 166 11.59 -30.29 -16.58
N ASP A 167 10.32 -30.50 -16.83
CA ASP A 167 9.78 -30.84 -18.12
C ASP A 167 9.71 -29.61 -19.03
N THR A 168 10.56 -29.58 -20.03
CA THR A 168 10.68 -28.49 -21.00
C THR A 168 9.88 -28.71 -22.27
N SER A 169 9.07 -29.77 -22.36
CA SER A 169 8.24 -30.09 -23.54
C SER A 169 7.03 -29.14 -23.66
N SER A 170 6.64 -28.47 -22.59
CA SER A 170 5.49 -27.55 -22.55
C SER A 170 5.92 -26.12 -22.22
N SER A 171 5.07 -25.15 -22.57
CA SER A 171 5.19 -23.78 -22.15
C SER A 171 3.89 -23.35 -21.47
N PRO A 172 3.92 -22.96 -20.19
CA PRO A 172 5.08 -22.88 -19.30
C PRO A 172 5.67 -24.26 -18.95
N GLN A 173 6.98 -24.28 -18.62
CA GLN A 173 7.68 -25.48 -18.17
C GLN A 173 7.10 -25.98 -16.84
N VAL A 174 7.07 -27.30 -16.66
CA VAL A 174 6.46 -27.94 -15.49
C VAL A 174 7.52 -28.64 -14.65
N LEU A 175 7.59 -28.30 -13.36
CA LEU A 175 8.42 -29.03 -12.40
C LEU A 175 7.67 -30.25 -11.88
N LYS A 176 8.33 -31.42 -11.92
CA LYS A 176 7.79 -32.70 -11.45
C LYS A 176 8.73 -33.34 -10.43
N GLU A 177 8.18 -34.07 -9.49
CA GLU A 177 8.91 -34.83 -8.48
C GLU A 177 8.60 -36.33 -8.63
N TRP A 178 9.61 -37.17 -8.58
CA TRP A 178 9.42 -38.61 -8.61
C TRP A 178 8.91 -39.14 -7.29
N SER A 179 7.81 -39.86 -7.34
CA SER A 179 7.27 -40.58 -6.21
C SER A 179 7.58 -42.08 -6.35
N ALA A 180 8.53 -42.56 -5.59
CA ALA A 180 8.88 -43.97 -5.60
C ALA A 180 7.73 -44.87 -5.13
N ALA A 181 6.83 -44.34 -4.28
CA ALA A 181 5.66 -45.08 -3.79
C ALA A 181 4.61 -45.34 -4.89
N SER A 182 4.43 -44.42 -5.79
CA SER A 182 3.47 -44.56 -6.92
C SER A 182 4.12 -44.98 -8.24
N GLY A 183 5.46 -44.86 -8.35
CA GLY A 183 6.17 -45.09 -9.59
C GLY A 183 5.83 -44.05 -10.67
N LEU A 184 5.48 -42.82 -10.28
CA LEU A 184 5.01 -41.77 -11.18
C LEU A 184 5.70 -40.43 -10.91
N TRP A 185 5.83 -39.62 -11.93
CA TRP A 185 6.19 -38.22 -11.85
C TRP A 185 4.95 -37.40 -11.45
N VAL A 186 5.02 -36.74 -10.32
CA VAL A 186 3.94 -35.91 -9.76
C VAL A 186 4.28 -34.44 -10.00
N THR A 187 3.35 -33.68 -10.53
CA THR A 187 3.53 -32.25 -10.75
C THR A 187 3.67 -31.51 -9.42
N VAL A 188 4.72 -30.69 -9.29
CA VAL A 188 4.94 -29.80 -8.17
C VAL A 188 4.08 -28.54 -8.37
N GLN A 189 3.09 -28.35 -7.49
CA GLN A 189 2.11 -27.27 -7.63
C GLN A 189 2.70 -25.87 -7.42
N SER A 190 3.76 -25.77 -6.61
CA SER A 190 4.40 -24.48 -6.29
C SER A 190 5.91 -24.63 -6.32
N ALA A 191 6.53 -23.87 -7.20
CA ALA A 191 7.98 -23.78 -7.31
C ALA A 191 8.46 -22.39 -6.89
N TYR A 192 9.62 -22.34 -6.28
CA TYR A 192 10.19 -21.11 -5.73
C TYR A 192 11.63 -20.93 -6.18
N VAL A 193 12.05 -19.67 -6.24
CA VAL A 193 13.41 -19.28 -6.56
C VAL A 193 13.91 -18.33 -5.47
N ARG A 194 15.07 -18.65 -4.91
CA ARG A 194 15.77 -17.78 -3.98
C ARG A 194 16.72 -16.88 -4.76
N LEU A 195 16.58 -15.58 -4.59
CA LEU A 195 17.49 -14.54 -5.04
C LEU A 195 18.43 -14.23 -3.90
N SER A 196 19.72 -14.34 -4.11
CA SER A 196 20.73 -14.11 -3.07
C SER A 196 21.75 -13.07 -3.52
N ALA A 197 21.88 -11.98 -2.76
CA ALA A 197 22.88 -10.93 -2.90
C ALA A 197 23.02 -10.17 -1.59
N PRO A 198 24.17 -9.56 -1.28
CA PRO A 198 24.32 -8.76 -0.08
C PRO A 198 23.29 -7.65 0.02
N GLY A 199 22.53 -7.63 1.12
CA GLY A 199 21.53 -6.60 1.41
C GLY A 199 20.29 -6.59 0.51
N ILE A 200 20.05 -7.60 -0.31
CA ILE A 200 18.90 -7.66 -1.24
C ILE A 200 17.55 -7.58 -0.50
N GLY A 201 17.48 -8.04 0.73
CA GLY A 201 16.25 -8.02 1.53
C GLY A 201 15.98 -6.71 2.27
N ARG A 202 16.90 -5.75 2.24
CA ARG A 202 16.75 -4.51 2.99
C ARG A 202 15.58 -3.68 2.50
N GLY A 203 14.71 -3.28 3.42
CA GLY A 203 13.52 -2.49 3.12
C GLY A 203 12.34 -3.27 2.57
N PHE A 204 12.49 -4.58 2.35
CA PHE A 204 11.39 -5.48 1.97
C PHE A 204 10.82 -6.20 3.18
N ARG A 205 9.56 -6.62 3.07
CA ARG A 205 8.84 -7.38 4.09
C ARG A 205 8.21 -8.63 3.49
N LEU A 206 7.95 -9.59 4.34
CA LEU A 206 7.21 -10.79 3.97
C LEU A 206 5.86 -10.40 3.33
N TYR A 207 5.51 -11.05 2.23
CA TYR A 207 4.32 -10.82 1.41
C TYR A 207 4.28 -9.47 0.66
N ASP A 208 5.36 -8.70 0.63
CA ASP A 208 5.43 -7.56 -0.27
C ASP A 208 5.18 -7.99 -1.71
N GLY A 209 4.33 -7.24 -2.41
CA GLY A 209 4.23 -7.30 -3.86
C GLY A 209 5.40 -6.55 -4.49
N VAL A 210 6.20 -7.22 -5.28
CA VAL A 210 7.39 -6.64 -5.94
C VAL A 210 7.36 -6.87 -7.43
N THR A 211 8.05 -6.01 -8.15
CA THR A 211 8.38 -6.23 -9.57
C THR A 211 9.84 -6.63 -9.68
N VAL A 212 10.08 -7.80 -10.25
CA VAL A 212 11.42 -8.27 -10.59
C VAL A 212 11.71 -7.90 -12.04
N LYS A 213 12.93 -7.42 -12.31
CA LYS A 213 13.40 -7.07 -13.66
C LYS A 213 14.82 -7.56 -13.85
N GLY A 214 15.14 -8.08 -15.03
CA GLY A 214 16.47 -8.57 -15.38
C GLY A 214 16.75 -10.01 -14.93
N ALA A 215 15.72 -10.77 -14.57
CA ALA A 215 15.80 -12.18 -14.21
C ALA A 215 15.28 -13.12 -15.32
N GLY A 216 15.05 -12.60 -16.53
CA GLY A 216 14.54 -13.37 -17.68
C GLY A 216 13.10 -13.83 -17.46
N ASP A 217 12.85 -15.13 -17.51
CA ASP A 217 11.49 -15.70 -17.34
C ASP A 217 10.86 -15.45 -15.96
N LEU A 218 11.64 -14.96 -15.00
CA LEU A 218 11.15 -14.58 -13.67
C LEU A 218 10.78 -13.09 -13.57
N ASP A 219 10.93 -12.33 -14.65
CA ASP A 219 10.57 -10.91 -14.69
C ASP A 219 9.06 -10.74 -14.53
N GLY A 220 8.68 -9.68 -13.80
CA GLY A 220 7.28 -9.35 -13.59
C GLY A 220 6.89 -9.20 -12.14
N GLY A 221 5.58 -9.20 -11.89
CA GLY A 221 5.00 -9.08 -10.54
C GLY A 221 5.14 -10.38 -9.76
N ASN A 222 5.69 -10.30 -8.57
CA ASN A 222 5.89 -11.41 -7.66
C ASN A 222 5.51 -11.04 -6.23
N ALA A 223 5.18 -12.02 -5.41
CA ALA A 223 5.08 -11.86 -3.97
C ALA A 223 6.34 -12.41 -3.30
N LEU A 224 6.78 -11.76 -2.23
CA LEU A 224 7.89 -12.23 -1.41
C LEU A 224 7.39 -13.25 -0.39
N TRP A 225 7.78 -14.50 -0.56
CA TRP A 225 7.41 -15.60 0.34
C TRP A 225 8.36 -15.77 1.52
N GLN A 226 9.58 -15.27 1.37
CA GLN A 226 10.55 -15.19 2.45
C GLN A 226 11.45 -13.97 2.22
N VAL A 227 11.80 -13.29 3.30
CA VAL A 227 12.71 -12.14 3.30
C VAL A 227 13.74 -12.36 4.38
N ARG A 228 15.02 -12.38 4.02
CA ARG A 228 16.18 -12.35 4.90
C ARG A 228 17.08 -11.21 4.44
N GLU A 229 18.04 -10.80 5.25
CA GLU A 229 18.94 -9.69 4.90
C GLU A 229 19.56 -9.84 3.51
N ASP A 230 20.08 -11.04 3.19
CA ASP A 230 20.80 -11.31 1.96
C ASP A 230 20.07 -12.27 1.01
N SER A 231 18.78 -12.48 1.23
CA SER A 231 18.00 -13.32 0.30
C SER A 231 16.51 -13.01 0.32
N LEU A 232 15.90 -13.18 -0.85
CA LEU A 232 14.46 -13.11 -1.11
C LEU A 232 14.00 -14.42 -1.76
N VAL A 233 12.80 -14.88 -1.45
CA VAL A 233 12.17 -16.03 -2.12
C VAL A 233 10.91 -15.54 -2.83
N ILE A 234 10.86 -15.84 -4.14
CA ILE A 234 9.74 -15.53 -5.04
C ILE A 234 9.18 -16.83 -5.63
N SER A 235 7.95 -16.76 -6.15
CA SER A 235 7.40 -17.85 -6.97
C SER A 235 8.09 -17.87 -8.33
N GLY A 236 8.38 -19.06 -8.84
CA GLY A 236 8.96 -19.21 -10.15
C GLY A 236 9.59 -20.58 -10.37
N VAL A 237 9.83 -20.88 -11.62
CA VAL A 237 10.45 -22.14 -12.05
C VAL A 237 11.82 -21.85 -12.63
N LEU A 238 12.83 -22.58 -12.19
CA LEU A 238 14.19 -22.45 -12.68
C LEU A 238 14.86 -23.83 -12.76
N GLY A 239 15.47 -24.13 -13.89
CA GLY A 239 16.08 -25.46 -14.13
C GLY A 239 17.44 -25.65 -13.48
N ARG A 240 18.14 -24.59 -13.17
CA ARG A 240 19.51 -24.63 -12.62
C ARG A 240 19.82 -23.35 -11.85
N LYS A 241 20.81 -23.41 -11.00
CA LYS A 241 21.40 -22.22 -10.40
C LYS A 241 22.06 -21.35 -11.46
N ILE A 242 21.73 -20.05 -11.46
CA ILE A 242 22.32 -19.05 -12.36
C ILE A 242 22.74 -17.80 -11.56
N THR A 243 23.71 -17.08 -12.08
CA THR A 243 24.10 -15.77 -11.51
C THR A 243 23.90 -14.72 -12.59
N VAL A 244 23.24 -13.64 -12.21
CA VAL A 244 23.09 -12.44 -13.02
C VAL A 244 24.06 -11.40 -12.46
N ASP A 245 25.06 -11.02 -13.21
CA ASP A 245 26.14 -10.17 -12.72
C ASP A 245 25.69 -8.75 -12.44
N ARG A 246 24.80 -8.20 -13.26
CA ARG A 246 24.22 -6.85 -13.10
C ARG A 246 22.82 -6.75 -13.73
N GLY A 247 22.07 -5.75 -13.28
CA GLY A 247 20.80 -5.38 -13.90
C GLY A 247 19.57 -6.08 -13.32
N LEU A 248 19.73 -7.07 -12.43
CA LEU A 248 18.60 -7.65 -11.72
C LEU A 248 18.13 -6.68 -10.64
N ARG A 249 16.92 -6.18 -10.78
CA ARG A 249 16.28 -5.24 -9.84
C ARG A 249 15.08 -5.87 -9.18
N VAL A 250 14.89 -5.58 -7.91
CA VAL A 250 13.66 -5.90 -7.17
C VAL A 250 13.08 -4.60 -6.65
N LEU A 251 11.83 -4.34 -6.99
CA LEU A 251 11.18 -3.05 -6.77
C LEU A 251 9.85 -3.24 -6.07
N ARG A 252 9.66 -2.60 -4.91
CA ARG A 252 8.34 -2.33 -4.34
C ARG A 252 8.03 -0.87 -4.62
N GLN A 253 7.08 -0.61 -5.51
CA GLN A 253 6.75 0.74 -5.96
C GLN A 253 5.31 1.10 -5.62
N VAL A 254 5.10 2.34 -5.22
CA VAL A 254 3.78 2.95 -5.04
C VAL A 254 3.59 3.94 -6.18
N PRO A 255 2.49 3.87 -6.94
CA PRO A 255 2.23 4.83 -8.01
C PRO A 255 2.26 6.27 -7.50
N ASP A 256 2.67 7.20 -8.36
CA ASP A 256 2.51 8.63 -8.08
C ASP A 256 1.02 8.98 -8.15
N MET A 257 0.53 9.66 -7.12
CA MET A 257 -0.89 9.99 -6.97
C MET A 257 -1.03 11.45 -6.58
N ASP A 258 -1.87 12.19 -7.31
CA ASP A 258 -2.22 13.58 -6.99
C ASP A 258 -3.30 13.63 -5.90
N PHE A 259 -4.14 12.62 -5.86
CA PHE A 259 -5.12 12.42 -4.83
C PHE A 259 -5.03 11.00 -4.28
N VAL A 260 -5.06 10.89 -2.95
CA VAL A 260 -5.01 9.60 -2.25
C VAL A 260 -5.96 9.62 -1.05
N THR A 261 -6.63 8.52 -0.83
CA THR A 261 -7.51 8.31 0.33
C THR A 261 -7.50 6.85 0.76
N GLU A 262 -7.91 6.58 1.98
CA GLU A 262 -8.13 5.23 2.49
C GLU A 262 -9.61 4.88 2.42
N CYS A 263 -9.94 3.66 2.03
CA CYS A 263 -11.27 3.07 2.16
C CYS A 263 -11.16 1.55 2.23
N GLY A 264 -11.73 0.95 3.27
CA GLY A 264 -11.74 -0.50 3.46
C GLY A 264 -10.36 -1.12 3.60
N ASN A 265 -9.47 -0.47 4.33
CA ASN A 265 -8.06 -0.86 4.54
C ASN A 265 -7.25 -0.95 3.23
N ARG A 266 -7.61 -0.13 2.24
CA ARG A 266 -6.91 0.00 0.96
C ARG A 266 -6.68 1.47 0.63
N LEU A 267 -5.56 1.74 -0.02
CA LEU A 267 -5.30 3.05 -0.59
C LEU A 267 -5.95 3.14 -1.97
N TRP A 268 -6.71 4.20 -2.14
CA TRP A 268 -7.29 4.59 -3.42
C TRP A 268 -6.66 5.91 -3.84
N GLY A 269 -6.21 5.96 -5.06
CA GLY A 269 -5.59 7.16 -5.60
C GLY A 269 -5.88 7.35 -7.06
N CYS A 270 -5.78 8.60 -7.50
CA CYS A 270 -5.81 8.94 -8.92
C CYS A 270 -4.67 9.91 -9.23
N ARG A 271 -4.24 9.87 -10.46
CA ARG A 271 -3.35 10.85 -11.05
C ARG A 271 -4.17 11.60 -12.09
N PHE A 272 -4.23 12.92 -11.95
CA PHE A 272 -4.76 13.78 -13.00
C PHE A 272 -3.70 13.76 -14.10
N GLY A 273 -3.92 12.95 -15.13
CA GLY A 273 -2.95 12.67 -16.15
C GLY A 273 -2.54 13.90 -16.94
N PRO A 274 -1.49 13.80 -17.83
CA PRO A 274 -1.45 14.65 -18.96
C PRO A 274 -2.57 14.25 -19.84
#